data_9a75e68e9a685e15fcd6b16abf5c1775
#
_entry.id   9a75e68e9a685e15fcd6b16abf5c1775
#
_cell.length_a   1.000
_cell.length_b   1.000
_cell.length_c   1.000
_cell.angle_alpha   90.00
_cell.angle_beta   90.00
_cell.angle_gamma   90.00
#
_symmetry.space_group_name_H-M   'P 1'
#
loop_
_entity.id
_entity.type
_entity.pdbx_description
1 polymer ?
#
loop_
_entity_poly.entity_id
_entity_poly.type
_entity_poly.pdbx_seq_one_letter_code
_entity_poly.pdbx_strand_id
1 'polypeptide(L)'
;MDFTSKKALIEAITDEVNVLHPLLNHLLRHINGVTYVEYTHGTNEKGADFIVSRFDEALGATNHIGVVVKVGKILQNFDDVARQVEECLLPRKIRGGTEEVRLTEVWVLNNSSISRNAQDKIQDKYKTQKISFIQGERLTDLVDRYADYFWYNVPTDVGGYLKDLSNRVSNLDSELSVLKGMNCTDFYVSPDIQEYSKPLYSRHARPQKPRLVNFQELVRKEKVSFLEGDMGFGKSKTARAITLHYIASEIFKQLGIIPVFTTFKNFSDSNKTLFDILKTAIEGYFQIEDYPRAEVLFIIDGVDEAINKNSNWKERLQTAIREVNTTPNFHMLITSRPLRQLDE
;
A
#
# COMPACT_ATOMS: atom_id res chain seq x y z
N MET A 1 4.84 14.49 12.60
CA MET A 1 4.64 15.82 11.97
C MET A 1 3.26 16.31 12.33
N ASP A 2 3.10 17.57 12.77
CA ASP A 2 1.80 18.15 13.08
C ASP A 2 1.02 18.55 11.80
N PHE A 3 -0.27 18.82 11.94
CA PHE A 3 -1.16 19.13 10.80
C PHE A 3 -0.72 20.40 10.05
N THR A 4 -0.25 21.43 10.75
CA THR A 4 0.19 22.68 10.15
C THR A 4 1.40 22.47 9.25
N SER A 5 2.37 21.69 9.72
CA SER A 5 3.55 21.31 8.93
C SER A 5 3.19 20.47 7.71
N LYS A 6 2.27 19.52 7.84
CA LYS A 6 1.74 18.72 6.73
C LYS A 6 1.06 19.58 5.67
N LYS A 7 0.20 20.51 6.11
CA LYS A 7 -0.47 21.47 5.22
C LYS A 7 0.53 22.33 4.47
N ALA A 8 1.56 22.82 5.15
CA ALA A 8 2.61 23.62 4.52
C ALA A 8 3.36 22.84 3.43
N LEU A 9 3.61 21.54 3.64
CA LEU A 9 4.22 20.69 2.61
C LEU A 9 3.31 20.54 1.37
N ILE A 10 2.01 20.35 1.56
CA ILE A 10 1.05 20.29 0.45
C ILE A 10 1.03 21.64 -0.30
N GLU A 11 0.96 22.75 0.40
CA GLU A 11 0.94 24.09 -0.20
C GLU A 11 2.24 24.45 -0.93
N ALA A 12 3.37 23.82 -0.56
CA ALA A 12 4.67 24.01 -1.19
C ALA A 12 4.84 23.27 -2.51
N ILE A 13 3.92 22.37 -2.89
CA ILE A 13 3.98 21.67 -4.17
C ILE A 13 3.74 22.69 -5.29
N THR A 14 4.73 22.85 -6.19
CA THR A 14 4.66 23.73 -7.36
C THR A 14 4.55 22.96 -8.67
N ASP A 15 4.96 21.70 -8.68
CA ASP A 15 4.88 20.83 -9.85
C ASP A 15 3.57 20.02 -9.81
N GLU A 16 2.60 20.47 -10.62
CA GLU A 16 1.28 19.88 -10.74
C GLU A 16 1.36 18.48 -11.35
N VAL A 17 2.09 18.35 -12.46
CA VAL A 17 2.08 17.14 -13.29
C VAL A 17 2.97 16.03 -12.71
N ASN A 18 4.18 16.36 -12.26
CA ASN A 18 5.13 15.33 -11.82
C ASN A 18 5.05 15.00 -10.32
N VAL A 19 4.41 15.86 -9.51
CA VAL A 19 4.30 15.64 -8.05
C VAL A 19 2.85 15.47 -7.60
N LEU A 20 1.98 16.45 -7.94
CA LEU A 20 0.60 16.44 -7.43
C LEU A 20 -0.26 15.38 -8.15
N HIS A 21 -0.17 15.25 -9.47
CA HIS A 21 -0.97 14.27 -10.22
C HIS A 21 -0.66 12.82 -9.81
N PRO A 22 0.60 12.34 -9.67
CA PRO A 22 0.89 11.01 -9.17
C PRO A 22 0.33 10.75 -7.77
N LEU A 23 0.46 11.71 -6.85
CA LEU A 23 -0.10 11.63 -5.51
C LEU A 23 -1.62 11.50 -5.56
N LEU A 24 -2.30 12.33 -6.36
CA LEU A 24 -3.76 12.29 -6.52
C LEU A 24 -4.24 11.02 -7.22
N ASN A 25 -3.53 10.52 -8.22
CA ASN A 25 -3.90 9.28 -8.89
C ASN A 25 -3.94 8.10 -7.91
N HIS A 26 -2.95 8.01 -7.02
CA HIS A 26 -2.96 7.03 -5.95
C HIS A 26 -4.10 7.27 -4.97
N LEU A 27 -4.22 8.48 -4.44
CA LEU A 27 -5.21 8.87 -3.43
C LEU A 27 -6.65 8.62 -3.92
N LEU A 28 -6.97 9.04 -5.14
CA LEU A 28 -8.32 8.91 -5.69
C LEU A 28 -8.78 7.46 -5.82
N ARG A 29 -7.86 6.53 -6.13
CA ARG A 29 -8.16 5.09 -6.23
C ARG A 29 -8.55 4.47 -4.89
N HIS A 30 -8.13 5.06 -3.77
CA HIS A 30 -8.35 4.54 -2.43
C HIS A 30 -9.52 5.21 -1.69
N ILE A 31 -10.17 6.21 -2.31
CA ILE A 31 -11.39 6.83 -1.73
C ILE A 31 -12.53 5.81 -1.73
N ASN A 32 -13.20 5.66 -0.58
CA ASN A 32 -14.30 4.73 -0.42
C ASN A 32 -15.40 4.94 -1.48
N GLY A 33 -15.83 3.84 -2.09
CA GLY A 33 -16.86 3.83 -3.14
C GLY A 33 -16.33 4.15 -4.54
N VAL A 34 -15.08 4.54 -4.70
CA VAL A 34 -14.46 4.70 -6.03
C VAL A 34 -14.19 3.31 -6.61
N THR A 35 -14.66 3.11 -7.85
CA THR A 35 -14.52 1.83 -8.57
C THR A 35 -13.56 1.92 -9.76
N TYR A 36 -13.31 3.14 -10.23
CA TYR A 36 -12.43 3.37 -11.38
C TYR A 36 -11.86 4.78 -11.36
N VAL A 37 -10.59 4.93 -11.73
CA VAL A 37 -9.89 6.21 -11.91
C VAL A 37 -9.12 6.17 -13.21
N GLU A 38 -9.36 7.13 -14.09
CA GLU A 38 -8.62 7.33 -15.33
C GLU A 38 -7.88 8.67 -15.28
N TYR A 39 -6.57 8.63 -15.56
CA TYR A 39 -5.78 9.85 -15.74
C TYR A 39 -5.89 10.31 -17.18
N THR A 40 -6.41 11.52 -17.40
CA THR A 40 -6.78 12.03 -18.71
C THR A 40 -5.97 13.26 -19.13
N HIS A 41 -5.01 13.70 -18.31
CA HIS A 41 -4.18 14.86 -18.61
C HIS A 41 -3.48 14.73 -19.97
N GLY A 42 -3.59 15.76 -20.80
CA GLY A 42 -2.98 15.81 -22.14
C GLY A 42 -3.94 16.34 -23.23
N THR A 43 -3.68 16.01 -24.48
CA THR A 43 -4.36 16.59 -25.66
C THR A 43 -5.87 16.33 -25.74
N ASN A 44 -6.41 15.35 -25.01
CA ASN A 44 -7.81 14.96 -25.02
C ASN A 44 -8.51 15.08 -23.65
N GLU A 45 -7.95 15.85 -22.73
CA GLU A 45 -8.43 15.93 -21.33
C GLU A 45 -9.84 16.52 -21.20
N LYS A 46 -10.29 17.35 -22.17
CA LYS A 46 -11.58 18.04 -22.09
C LYS A 46 -11.82 18.64 -20.68
N GLY A 47 -10.80 19.31 -20.16
CA GLY A 47 -10.82 20.05 -18.90
C GLY A 47 -10.66 19.23 -17.62
N ALA A 48 -10.78 17.91 -17.65
CA ALA A 48 -10.56 17.07 -16.45
C ALA A 48 -9.18 16.39 -16.50
N ASP A 49 -8.40 16.51 -15.44
CA ASP A 49 -7.13 15.81 -15.30
C ASP A 49 -7.33 14.34 -14.92
N PHE A 50 -8.44 14.06 -14.19
CA PHE A 50 -8.86 12.69 -13.89
C PHE A 50 -10.35 12.54 -14.07
N ILE A 51 -10.78 11.30 -14.39
CA ILE A 51 -12.16 10.87 -14.30
C ILE A 51 -12.27 9.82 -13.23
N VAL A 52 -13.17 10.02 -12.29
CA VAL A 52 -13.44 9.11 -11.18
C VAL A 52 -14.84 8.53 -11.34
N SER A 53 -14.97 7.21 -11.34
CA SER A 53 -16.27 6.53 -11.29
C SER A 53 -16.51 6.07 -9.86
N ARG A 54 -17.65 6.46 -9.29
CA ARG A 54 -18.03 6.12 -7.93
C ARG A 54 -19.39 5.41 -7.95
N PHE A 55 -19.43 4.24 -7.35
CA PHE A 55 -20.68 3.49 -7.19
C PHE A 55 -21.46 4.02 -5.98
N ASP A 56 -22.72 4.32 -6.18
CA ASP A 56 -23.66 4.68 -5.13
C ASP A 56 -24.53 3.46 -4.82
N GLU A 57 -24.27 2.83 -3.68
CA GLU A 57 -24.98 1.62 -3.27
C GLU A 57 -26.48 1.86 -3.04
N ALA A 58 -26.87 3.06 -2.58
CA ALA A 58 -28.24 3.39 -2.29
C ALA A 58 -29.08 3.55 -3.58
N LEU A 59 -28.47 4.07 -4.64
CA LEU A 59 -29.11 4.28 -5.93
C LEU A 59 -28.87 3.15 -6.92
N GLY A 60 -27.91 2.24 -6.64
CA GLY A 60 -27.45 1.20 -7.56
C GLY A 60 -26.86 1.77 -8.85
N ALA A 61 -26.32 2.99 -8.83
CA ALA A 61 -25.87 3.71 -10.00
C ALA A 61 -24.41 4.15 -9.88
N THR A 62 -23.71 4.27 -11.02
CA THR A 62 -22.35 4.79 -11.07
C THR A 62 -22.38 6.27 -11.45
N ASN A 63 -21.81 7.11 -10.61
CA ASN A 63 -21.59 8.52 -10.84
C ASN A 63 -20.18 8.73 -11.42
N HIS A 64 -20.11 9.57 -12.47
CA HIS A 64 -18.84 9.95 -13.09
C HIS A 64 -18.48 11.37 -12.71
N ILE A 65 -17.30 11.56 -12.13
CA ILE A 65 -16.83 12.82 -11.56
C ILE A 65 -15.60 13.26 -12.35
N GLY A 66 -15.59 14.50 -12.83
CA GLY A 66 -14.39 15.12 -13.39
C GLY A 66 -13.57 15.78 -12.30
N VAL A 67 -12.27 15.57 -12.32
CA VAL A 67 -11.36 16.19 -11.37
C VAL A 67 -10.46 17.16 -12.10
N VAL A 68 -10.55 18.43 -11.73
CA VAL A 68 -9.70 19.52 -12.21
C VAL A 68 -8.67 19.80 -11.11
N VAL A 69 -7.39 19.73 -11.45
CA VAL A 69 -6.29 19.92 -10.48
C VAL A 69 -5.64 21.27 -10.71
N LYS A 70 -5.30 21.99 -9.62
CA LYS A 70 -4.57 23.24 -9.67
C LYS A 70 -3.60 23.38 -8.51
N VAL A 71 -2.44 23.99 -8.78
CA VAL A 71 -1.45 24.35 -7.77
C VAL A 71 -1.51 25.85 -7.46
N GLY A 72 -1.16 26.21 -6.24
CA GLY A 72 -1.08 27.60 -5.78
C GLY A 72 -2.43 28.23 -5.43
N LYS A 73 -2.41 29.51 -5.08
CA LYS A 73 -3.59 30.26 -4.65
C LYS A 73 -4.40 30.75 -5.83
N ILE A 74 -5.71 30.49 -5.84
CA ILE A 74 -6.66 31.01 -6.83
C ILE A 74 -7.46 32.14 -6.19
N LEU A 75 -7.13 33.38 -6.57
CA LEU A 75 -7.75 34.58 -5.98
C LEU A 75 -8.81 35.18 -6.92
N GLN A 76 -8.37 35.97 -7.89
CA GLN A 76 -9.24 36.66 -8.84
C GLN A 76 -9.20 36.07 -10.24
N ASN A 77 -8.06 35.56 -10.64
CA ASN A 77 -7.88 34.91 -11.93
C ASN A 77 -8.27 33.42 -11.82
N PHE A 78 -9.52 33.12 -12.11
CA PHE A 78 -10.08 31.76 -12.10
C PHE A 78 -10.59 31.33 -13.47
N ASP A 79 -10.28 32.08 -14.52
CA ASP A 79 -10.79 31.83 -15.88
C ASP A 79 -10.38 30.47 -16.42
N ASP A 80 -9.15 30.01 -16.15
CA ASP A 80 -8.68 28.70 -16.54
C ASP A 80 -9.46 27.57 -15.86
N VAL A 81 -9.75 27.73 -14.56
CA VAL A 81 -10.56 26.75 -13.82
C VAL A 81 -11.99 26.74 -14.36
N ALA A 82 -12.58 27.93 -14.60
CA ALA A 82 -13.92 28.04 -15.16
C ALA A 82 -14.02 27.40 -16.55
N ARG A 83 -13.01 27.61 -17.41
CA ARG A 83 -12.91 26.98 -18.73
C ARG A 83 -12.83 25.46 -18.62
N GLN A 84 -11.97 24.93 -17.74
CA GLN A 84 -11.86 23.49 -17.54
C GLN A 84 -13.15 22.87 -16.98
N VAL A 85 -13.82 23.54 -16.04
CA VAL A 85 -15.15 23.11 -15.56
C VAL A 85 -16.17 23.07 -16.71
N GLU A 86 -16.17 24.07 -17.62
CA GLU A 86 -17.05 24.10 -18.79
C GLU A 86 -16.78 22.94 -19.74
N GLU A 87 -15.49 22.66 -20.01
CA GLU A 87 -15.07 21.53 -20.84
C GLU A 87 -15.45 20.19 -20.22
N CYS A 88 -15.49 20.08 -18.87
CA CYS A 88 -15.95 18.89 -18.17
C CYS A 88 -17.41 18.53 -18.47
N LEU A 89 -18.24 19.48 -18.85
CA LEU A 89 -19.65 19.22 -19.17
C LEU A 89 -19.86 18.51 -20.52
N LEU A 90 -18.83 18.47 -21.35
CA LEU A 90 -18.89 17.80 -22.64
C LEU A 90 -18.91 16.28 -22.49
N PRO A 91 -19.69 15.54 -23.31
CA PRO A 91 -19.61 14.07 -23.34
C PRO A 91 -18.21 13.60 -23.66
N ARG A 92 -17.80 12.50 -23.01
CA ARG A 92 -16.47 11.94 -23.16
C ARG A 92 -16.47 10.44 -23.16
N LYS A 93 -15.45 9.87 -23.79
CA LYS A 93 -15.22 8.43 -23.78
C LYS A 93 -14.23 8.09 -22.69
N ILE A 94 -14.51 7.05 -21.93
CA ILE A 94 -13.65 6.48 -20.89
C ILE A 94 -13.30 5.02 -21.21
N ARG A 95 -12.45 4.40 -20.40
CA ARG A 95 -12.03 3.01 -20.55
C ARG A 95 -11.49 2.69 -21.94
N GLY A 96 -10.55 3.53 -22.40
CA GLY A 96 -9.97 3.37 -23.74
C GLY A 96 -10.96 3.60 -24.89
N GLY A 97 -12.03 4.37 -24.66
CA GLY A 97 -13.00 4.73 -25.69
C GLY A 97 -14.21 3.79 -25.80
N THR A 98 -14.32 2.80 -24.93
CA THR A 98 -15.39 1.78 -24.97
C THR A 98 -16.70 2.24 -24.36
N GLU A 99 -16.68 3.26 -23.50
CA GLU A 99 -17.86 3.77 -22.80
C GLU A 99 -17.96 5.28 -22.96
N GLU A 100 -19.13 5.80 -23.35
CA GLU A 100 -19.39 7.24 -23.43
C GLU A 100 -20.20 7.68 -22.21
N VAL A 101 -19.68 8.69 -21.49
CA VAL A 101 -20.27 9.17 -20.25
C VAL A 101 -20.41 10.69 -20.23
N ARG A 102 -21.32 11.18 -19.38
CA ARG A 102 -21.41 12.58 -18.96
C ARG A 102 -21.04 12.66 -17.48
N LEU A 103 -20.24 13.65 -17.12
CA LEU A 103 -19.87 13.87 -15.73
C LEU A 103 -21.06 14.45 -14.95
N THR A 104 -21.36 13.85 -13.80
CA THR A 104 -22.46 14.26 -12.93
C THR A 104 -22.01 15.31 -11.90
N GLU A 105 -20.71 15.37 -11.63
CA GLU A 105 -20.10 16.26 -10.65
C GLU A 105 -18.70 16.65 -11.13
N VAL A 106 -18.21 17.82 -10.72
CA VAL A 106 -16.83 18.27 -10.94
C VAL A 106 -16.20 18.59 -9.59
N TRP A 107 -15.03 17.99 -9.35
CA TRP A 107 -14.19 18.31 -8.21
C TRP A 107 -13.05 19.22 -8.66
N VAL A 108 -12.92 20.38 -8.03
CA VAL A 108 -11.77 21.25 -8.20
C VAL A 108 -10.84 21.03 -7.02
N LEU A 109 -9.76 20.29 -7.27
CA LEU A 109 -8.72 20.05 -6.28
C LEU A 109 -7.64 21.11 -6.39
N ASN A 110 -7.36 21.74 -5.26
CA ASN A 110 -6.30 22.76 -5.17
C ASN A 110 -5.42 22.48 -3.96
N ASN A 111 -4.12 22.49 -4.15
CA ASN A 111 -3.17 22.24 -3.06
C ASN A 111 -3.08 23.40 -2.05
N SER A 112 -3.63 24.56 -2.35
CA SER A 112 -3.61 25.74 -1.47
C SER A 112 -5.03 26.25 -1.18
N SER A 113 -5.38 27.44 -1.59
CA SER A 113 -6.70 28.03 -1.33
C SER A 113 -7.33 28.64 -2.57
N ILE A 114 -8.66 28.52 -2.65
CA ILE A 114 -9.49 29.18 -3.63
C ILE A 114 -10.33 30.23 -2.89
N SER A 115 -10.26 31.50 -3.30
CA SER A 115 -11.02 32.55 -2.64
C SER A 115 -12.52 32.30 -2.74
N ARG A 116 -13.27 32.68 -1.71
CA ARG A 116 -14.73 32.50 -1.68
C ARG A 116 -15.41 33.16 -2.90
N ASN A 117 -14.94 34.35 -3.28
CA ASN A 117 -15.45 35.04 -4.45
C ASN A 117 -15.24 34.25 -5.76
N ALA A 118 -14.10 33.57 -5.90
CA ALA A 118 -13.86 32.70 -7.06
C ALA A 118 -14.79 31.45 -7.04
N GLN A 119 -14.95 30.83 -5.87
CA GLN A 119 -15.87 29.70 -5.72
C GLN A 119 -17.32 30.08 -6.06
N ASP A 120 -17.81 31.19 -5.47
CA ASP A 120 -19.18 31.68 -5.67
C ASP A 120 -19.42 31.99 -7.16
N LYS A 121 -18.47 32.64 -7.84
CA LYS A 121 -18.59 32.96 -9.27
C LYS A 121 -18.59 31.73 -10.17
N ILE A 122 -17.77 30.72 -9.86
CA ILE A 122 -17.75 29.45 -10.61
C ILE A 122 -19.06 28.71 -10.38
N GLN A 123 -19.57 28.64 -9.16
CA GLN A 123 -20.84 27.98 -8.85
C GLN A 123 -22.02 28.72 -9.49
N ASP A 124 -22.04 30.05 -9.47
CA ASP A 124 -23.08 30.86 -10.08
C ASP A 124 -23.11 30.72 -11.62
N LYS A 125 -21.94 30.60 -12.25
CA LYS A 125 -21.85 30.40 -13.71
C LYS A 125 -22.41 29.02 -14.14
N TYR A 126 -22.23 27.99 -13.28
CA TYR A 126 -22.61 26.59 -13.60
C TYR A 126 -23.63 26.04 -12.60
N LYS A 127 -24.73 26.76 -12.35
CA LYS A 127 -25.75 26.45 -11.32
C LYS A 127 -26.41 25.08 -11.44
N THR A 128 -26.43 24.50 -12.62
CA THR A 128 -27.04 23.18 -12.90
C THR A 128 -26.05 22.04 -12.63
N GLN A 129 -24.77 22.35 -12.42
CA GLN A 129 -23.72 21.36 -12.21
C GLN A 129 -23.28 21.33 -10.74
N LYS A 130 -23.15 20.13 -10.20
CA LYS A 130 -22.58 19.97 -8.86
C LYS A 130 -21.06 20.17 -8.92
N ILE A 131 -20.55 21.22 -8.27
CA ILE A 131 -19.14 21.54 -8.19
C ILE A 131 -18.71 21.51 -6.72
N SER A 132 -17.68 20.73 -6.42
CA SER A 132 -17.11 20.61 -5.08
C SER A 132 -15.65 21.08 -5.08
N PHE A 133 -15.29 21.93 -4.11
CA PHE A 133 -13.93 22.45 -3.96
C PHE A 133 -13.22 21.70 -2.84
N ILE A 134 -12.09 21.05 -3.18
CA ILE A 134 -11.21 20.35 -2.24
C ILE A 134 -9.93 21.14 -2.16
N GLN A 135 -9.74 21.82 -1.03
CA GLN A 135 -8.61 22.74 -0.83
C GLN A 135 -7.59 22.15 0.15
N GLY A 136 -6.46 22.85 0.32
CA GLY A 136 -5.29 22.41 1.07
C GLY A 136 -5.57 21.69 2.39
N GLU A 137 -6.48 22.17 3.25
CA GLU A 137 -6.82 21.45 4.52
C GLU A 137 -7.46 20.10 4.24
N ARG A 138 -8.49 20.07 3.40
CA ARG A 138 -9.18 18.83 3.05
C ARG A 138 -8.28 17.88 2.28
N LEU A 139 -7.42 18.42 1.40
CA LEU A 139 -6.42 17.63 0.70
C LEU A 139 -5.39 17.02 1.67
N THR A 140 -4.94 17.78 2.68
CA THR A 140 -4.06 17.30 3.73
C THR A 140 -4.69 16.12 4.48
N ASP A 141 -5.97 16.21 4.87
CA ASP A 141 -6.71 15.12 5.52
C ASP A 141 -6.81 13.87 4.64
N LEU A 142 -7.01 14.04 3.32
CA LEU A 142 -7.08 12.94 2.39
C LEU A 142 -5.71 12.26 2.21
N VAL A 143 -4.64 13.05 2.12
CA VAL A 143 -3.27 12.52 2.05
C VAL A 143 -2.91 11.77 3.34
N ASP A 144 -3.28 12.31 4.50
CA ASP A 144 -3.06 11.65 5.80
C ASP A 144 -3.74 10.27 5.85
N ARG A 145 -4.93 10.20 5.30
CA ARG A 145 -5.74 8.97 5.33
C ARG A 145 -5.29 7.91 4.30
N TYR A 146 -4.96 8.36 3.09
CA TYR A 146 -4.80 7.45 1.96
C TYR A 146 -3.38 7.39 1.39
N ALA A 147 -2.52 8.36 1.72
CA ALA A 147 -1.17 8.49 1.15
C ALA A 147 -0.16 9.03 2.19
N ASP A 148 -0.23 8.55 3.43
CA ASP A 148 0.62 8.98 4.56
C ASP A 148 2.12 8.83 4.30
N TYR A 149 2.52 7.95 3.39
CA TYR A 149 3.88 7.77 2.90
C TYR A 149 4.49 9.07 2.32
N PHE A 150 3.65 9.97 1.81
CA PHE A 150 4.07 11.26 1.27
C PHE A 150 4.83 12.11 2.32
N TRP A 151 4.40 12.04 3.59
CA TRP A 151 5.04 12.79 4.68
C TRP A 151 6.47 12.37 4.98
N TYR A 152 6.83 11.16 4.58
CA TYR A 152 8.15 10.57 4.81
C TYR A 152 9.04 10.63 3.57
N ASN A 153 8.61 11.29 2.49
CA ASN A 153 9.28 11.32 1.19
C ASN A 153 9.54 9.90 0.63
N VAL A 154 8.63 8.97 0.87
CA VAL A 154 8.63 7.68 0.20
C VAL A 154 8.13 7.90 -1.24
N PRO A 155 8.80 7.37 -2.26
CA PRO A 155 8.33 7.47 -3.63
C PRO A 155 6.88 6.98 -3.78
N THR A 156 6.07 7.67 -4.58
CA THR A 156 4.61 7.42 -4.66
C THR A 156 4.28 6.00 -5.14
N ASP A 157 5.07 5.47 -6.05
CA ASP A 157 4.94 4.11 -6.55
C ASP A 157 5.20 3.05 -5.47
N VAL A 158 6.28 3.20 -4.69
CA VAL A 158 6.59 2.35 -3.54
C VAL A 158 5.54 2.53 -2.45
N GLY A 159 5.18 3.77 -2.11
CA GLY A 159 4.16 4.08 -1.12
C GLY A 159 2.81 3.45 -1.49
N GLY A 160 2.46 3.47 -2.76
CA GLY A 160 1.29 2.80 -3.30
C GLY A 160 1.29 1.30 -3.04
N TYR A 161 2.40 0.64 -3.37
CA TYR A 161 2.59 -0.77 -3.08
C TYR A 161 2.45 -1.11 -1.59
N LEU A 162 3.15 -0.35 -0.73
CA LEU A 162 3.11 -0.57 0.72
C LEU A 162 1.69 -0.41 1.28
N LYS A 163 0.93 0.58 0.81
CA LYS A 163 -0.46 0.80 1.22
C LYS A 163 -1.38 -0.35 0.81
N ASP A 164 -1.26 -0.83 -0.43
CA ASP A 164 -2.05 -1.94 -0.91
C ASP A 164 -1.68 -3.27 -0.24
N LEU A 165 -0.40 -3.48 0.05
CA LEU A 165 0.04 -4.62 0.85
C LEU A 165 -0.53 -4.55 2.27
N SER A 166 -0.57 -3.36 2.89
CA SER A 166 -1.20 -3.13 4.19
C SER A 166 -2.67 -3.54 4.18
N ASN A 167 -3.43 -3.08 3.18
CA ASN A 167 -4.84 -3.42 3.03
C ASN A 167 -5.04 -4.93 2.85
N ARG A 168 -4.24 -5.58 2.00
CA ARG A 168 -4.32 -7.03 1.79
C ARG A 168 -4.04 -7.82 3.07
N VAL A 169 -2.98 -7.48 3.79
CA VAL A 169 -2.58 -8.18 5.02
C VAL A 169 -3.61 -7.97 6.14
N SER A 170 -4.17 -6.77 6.27
CA SER A 170 -5.22 -6.46 7.25
C SER A 170 -6.53 -7.20 6.95
N ASN A 171 -6.90 -7.33 5.67
CA ASN A 171 -8.12 -8.03 5.25
C ASN A 171 -8.06 -9.54 5.47
N LEU A 172 -6.87 -10.17 5.40
CA LEU A 172 -6.72 -11.59 5.71
C LEU A 172 -7.19 -11.95 7.13
N ASP A 173 -7.12 -11.01 8.07
CA ASP A 173 -7.63 -11.23 9.43
C ASP A 173 -9.16 -11.10 9.52
N SER A 174 -9.76 -10.23 8.71
CA SER A 174 -11.21 -10.00 8.73
C SER A 174 -12.01 -11.16 8.14
N GLU A 175 -11.46 -11.90 7.19
CA GLU A 175 -12.10 -13.07 6.57
C GLU A 175 -12.16 -14.29 7.51
N LEU A 176 -11.20 -14.40 8.43
CA LEU A 176 -11.10 -15.51 9.39
C LEU A 176 -11.69 -15.19 10.74
N SER A 177 -12.07 -13.95 11.01
CA SER A 177 -12.57 -13.51 12.30
C SER A 177 -14.08 -13.71 12.42
N VAL A 178 -14.50 -14.40 13.51
CA VAL A 178 -15.90 -14.46 13.96
C VAL A 178 -16.45 -13.06 14.30
N LEU A 179 -15.55 -12.09 14.52
CA LEU A 179 -15.84 -10.70 14.85
C LEU A 179 -15.64 -9.83 13.57
N LYS A 180 -16.54 -9.97 12.62
CA LYS A 180 -16.57 -9.13 11.42
C LYS A 180 -16.55 -7.65 11.79
N GLY A 181 -15.54 -6.92 11.31
CA GLY A 181 -15.42 -5.46 11.51
C GLY A 181 -14.44 -5.00 12.59
N MET A 182 -13.78 -5.90 13.32
CA MET A 182 -12.68 -5.56 14.21
C MET A 182 -11.35 -5.85 13.54
N ASN A 183 -10.48 -4.85 13.41
CA ASN A 183 -9.10 -5.05 12.97
C ASN A 183 -8.36 -5.83 14.07
N CYS A 184 -7.97 -7.06 13.77
CA CYS A 184 -7.24 -7.91 14.74
C CYS A 184 -5.87 -7.30 15.15
N THR A 185 -5.36 -6.32 14.41
CA THR A 185 -4.15 -5.56 14.77
C THR A 185 -4.33 -4.72 16.03
N ASP A 186 -5.54 -4.26 16.34
CA ASP A 186 -5.82 -3.44 17.52
C ASP A 186 -5.68 -4.23 18.83
N PHE A 187 -5.68 -5.58 18.74
CA PHE A 187 -5.57 -6.50 19.86
C PHE A 187 -4.34 -7.40 19.78
N TYR A 188 -3.37 -7.06 18.91
CA TYR A 188 -2.17 -7.86 18.82
C TYR A 188 -1.27 -7.64 20.03
N VAL A 189 -1.07 -8.70 20.79
CA VAL A 189 -0.05 -8.76 21.83
C VAL A 189 1.18 -9.44 21.23
N SER A 190 2.30 -8.70 21.18
CA SER A 190 3.56 -9.27 20.67
C SER A 190 3.99 -10.44 21.56
N PRO A 191 4.18 -11.63 20.98
CA PRO A 191 4.72 -12.75 21.75
C PRO A 191 6.19 -12.52 22.09
N ASP A 192 6.63 -13.14 23.18
CA ASP A 192 8.05 -13.23 23.49
C ASP A 192 8.72 -14.21 22.52
N ILE A 193 9.50 -13.66 21.59
CA ILE A 193 10.27 -14.45 20.63
C ILE A 193 11.66 -14.72 21.22
N GLN A 194 12.04 -16.00 21.28
CA GLN A 194 13.32 -16.43 21.85
C GLN A 194 14.21 -17.02 20.75
N GLU A 195 15.50 -16.68 20.79
CA GLU A 195 16.49 -17.33 19.92
C GLU A 195 16.65 -18.80 20.30
N TYR A 196 16.45 -19.71 19.32
CA TYR A 196 16.70 -21.13 19.55
C TYR A 196 18.20 -21.38 19.60
N SER A 197 18.72 -21.71 20.78
CA SER A 197 20.07 -22.22 20.93
C SER A 197 20.03 -23.74 20.95
N LYS A 198 20.75 -24.41 20.02
CA LYS A 198 20.97 -25.86 20.15
C LYS A 198 21.55 -26.14 21.51
N PRO A 199 20.97 -27.07 22.30
CA PRO A 199 21.59 -27.47 23.53
C PRO A 199 22.99 -28.02 23.21
N LEU A 200 24.04 -27.35 23.71
CA LEU A 200 25.38 -27.88 23.68
C LEU A 200 25.34 -29.19 24.49
N TYR A 201 25.50 -30.32 23.80
CA TYR A 201 25.60 -31.65 24.42
C TYR A 201 26.94 -31.80 25.23
N SER A 202 27.21 -30.89 26.10
CA SER A 202 28.27 -30.96 27.07
C SER A 202 27.62 -31.23 28.43
N ARG A 203 28.01 -32.33 29.08
CA ARG A 203 27.51 -32.72 30.43
C ARG A 203 27.70 -31.64 31.50
N HIS A 204 28.36 -30.52 31.18
CA HIS A 204 28.67 -29.41 32.08
C HIS A 204 28.21 -28.03 31.56
N ALA A 205 27.53 -27.95 30.42
CA ALA A 205 27.01 -26.67 29.93
C ALA A 205 25.83 -26.21 30.78
N ARG A 206 25.99 -25.09 31.48
CA ARG A 206 24.87 -24.42 32.12
C ARG A 206 23.85 -24.02 31.06
N PRO A 207 22.54 -24.27 31.25
CA PRO A 207 21.51 -23.81 30.31
C PRO A 207 21.64 -22.27 30.16
N GLN A 208 21.96 -21.82 28.97
CA GLN A 208 21.94 -20.40 28.69
C GLN A 208 20.49 -19.92 28.76
N LYS A 209 20.25 -18.79 29.44
CA LYS A 209 18.93 -18.16 29.43
C LYS A 209 18.58 -17.83 27.98
N PRO A 210 17.38 -18.19 27.51
CA PRO A 210 16.96 -17.87 26.18
C PRO A 210 17.01 -16.35 25.98
N ARG A 211 17.60 -15.91 24.87
CA ARG A 211 17.68 -14.50 24.52
C ARG A 211 16.37 -14.11 23.85
N LEU A 212 15.68 -13.12 24.41
CA LEU A 212 14.54 -12.49 23.75
C LEU A 212 15.04 -11.73 22.52
N VAL A 213 14.40 -11.93 21.40
CA VAL A 213 14.78 -11.32 20.12
C VAL A 213 13.65 -10.43 19.64
N ASN A 214 14.02 -9.20 19.30
CA ASN A 214 13.15 -8.30 18.56
C ASN A 214 13.16 -8.71 17.06
N PHE A 215 12.01 -8.78 16.42
CA PHE A 215 11.93 -9.14 14.99
C PHE A 215 12.66 -8.14 14.06
N GLN A 216 12.89 -6.90 14.49
CA GLN A 216 13.77 -5.96 13.77
C GLN A 216 15.24 -6.44 13.72
N GLU A 217 15.70 -7.12 14.79
CA GLU A 217 17.04 -7.70 14.82
C GLU A 217 17.13 -8.97 13.96
N LEU A 218 16.05 -9.78 13.90
CA LEU A 218 15.99 -11.02 13.12
C LEU A 218 16.32 -10.75 11.65
N VAL A 219 15.65 -9.79 11.02
CA VAL A 219 15.83 -9.50 9.60
C VAL A 219 17.22 -8.97 9.25
N ARG A 220 17.86 -8.24 10.15
CA ARG A 220 19.17 -7.63 9.91
C ARG A 220 20.34 -8.56 10.18
N LYS A 221 20.15 -9.46 11.14
CA LYS A 221 21.24 -10.35 11.61
C LYS A 221 21.44 -11.53 10.68
N GLU A 222 20.36 -12.11 10.19
CA GLU A 222 20.37 -13.37 9.46
C GLU A 222 19.67 -13.21 8.09
N LYS A 223 20.21 -13.88 7.08
CA LYS A 223 19.61 -13.93 5.74
C LYS A 223 18.28 -14.69 5.75
N VAL A 224 18.21 -15.76 6.51
CA VAL A 224 17.04 -16.61 6.64
C VAL A 224 16.74 -16.83 8.12
N SER A 225 15.52 -16.52 8.51
CA SER A 225 15.02 -16.70 9.88
C SER A 225 13.80 -17.59 9.90
N PHE A 226 13.75 -18.53 10.85
CA PHE A 226 12.59 -19.38 11.09
C PHE A 226 11.90 -18.94 12.39
N LEU A 227 10.61 -18.65 12.29
CA LEU A 227 9.72 -18.43 13.43
C LEU A 227 8.94 -19.71 13.70
N GLU A 228 9.40 -20.48 14.69
CA GLU A 228 8.79 -21.73 15.05
C GLU A 228 7.87 -21.60 16.26
N GLY A 229 6.83 -22.41 16.31
CA GLY A 229 5.90 -22.48 17.43
C GLY A 229 4.80 -23.48 17.18
N ASP A 230 4.18 -24.00 18.24
CA ASP A 230 3.09 -24.96 18.16
C ASP A 230 1.82 -24.36 17.55
N MET A 231 0.83 -25.20 17.27
CA MET A 231 -0.46 -24.76 16.77
C MET A 231 -1.12 -23.80 17.77
N GLY A 232 -1.67 -22.69 17.30
CA GLY A 232 -2.31 -21.69 18.14
C GLY A 232 -1.39 -20.62 18.75
N PHE A 233 -0.06 -20.74 18.62
CA PHE A 233 0.89 -19.74 19.16
C PHE A 233 0.94 -18.42 18.39
N GLY A 234 0.07 -18.20 17.43
CA GLY A 234 -0.07 -16.90 16.76
C GLY A 234 0.99 -16.61 15.68
N LYS A 235 1.71 -17.61 15.16
CA LYS A 235 2.77 -17.43 14.13
C LYS A 235 2.30 -16.59 12.95
N SER A 236 1.16 -16.90 12.37
CA SER A 236 0.60 -16.17 11.23
C SER A 236 0.23 -14.72 11.60
N LYS A 237 -0.27 -14.48 12.82
CA LYS A 237 -0.50 -13.12 13.33
C LYS A 237 0.81 -12.36 13.50
N THR A 238 1.85 -13.03 14.00
CA THR A 238 3.18 -12.44 14.14
C THR A 238 3.78 -12.12 12.77
N ALA A 239 3.68 -13.02 11.77
CA ALA A 239 4.13 -12.76 10.41
C ALA A 239 3.46 -11.52 9.80
N ARG A 240 2.15 -11.38 9.98
CA ARG A 240 1.39 -10.20 9.54
C ARG A 240 1.79 -8.94 10.29
N ALA A 241 1.96 -9.01 11.62
CA ALA A 241 2.41 -7.87 12.41
C ALA A 241 3.82 -7.41 11.99
N ILE A 242 4.73 -8.35 11.68
CA ILE A 242 6.05 -8.06 11.12
C ILE A 242 5.91 -7.38 9.75
N THR A 243 5.04 -7.89 8.89
CA THR A 243 4.77 -7.27 7.58
C THR A 243 4.27 -5.84 7.76
N LEU A 244 3.28 -5.62 8.62
CA LEU A 244 2.71 -4.29 8.89
C LEU A 244 3.75 -3.32 9.49
N HIS A 245 4.68 -3.82 10.30
CA HIS A 245 5.79 -3.02 10.81
C HIS A 245 6.68 -2.49 9.66
N TYR A 246 7.09 -3.35 8.73
CA TYR A 246 7.95 -2.93 7.61
C TYR A 246 7.24 -2.15 6.52
N ILE A 247 5.91 -2.22 6.45
CA ILE A 247 5.08 -1.39 5.57
C ILE A 247 5.03 0.06 6.08
N ALA A 248 5.17 0.30 7.40
CA ALA A 248 5.09 1.64 7.96
C ALA A 248 6.07 2.58 7.26
N SER A 249 5.56 3.69 6.73
CA SER A 249 6.31 4.63 5.88
C SER A 249 7.54 5.20 6.58
N GLU A 250 7.46 5.41 7.90
CA GLU A 250 8.58 5.84 8.72
C GLU A 250 9.69 4.79 8.77
N ILE A 251 9.32 3.51 8.91
CA ILE A 251 10.25 2.39 8.96
C ILE A 251 10.88 2.16 7.59
N PHE A 252 10.09 2.22 6.52
CA PHE A 252 10.61 2.12 5.16
C PHE A 252 11.65 3.22 4.87
N LYS A 253 11.36 4.47 5.25
CA LYS A 253 12.30 5.59 5.10
C LYS A 253 13.64 5.34 5.81
N GLN A 254 13.60 4.72 6.99
CA GLN A 254 14.80 4.45 7.79
C GLN A 254 15.60 3.26 7.27
N LEU A 255 14.93 2.22 6.78
CA LEU A 255 15.53 0.92 6.51
C LEU A 255 15.66 0.61 5.02
N GLY A 256 14.78 1.15 4.16
CA GLY A 256 14.74 0.84 2.73
C GLY A 256 14.34 -0.62 2.43
N ILE A 257 13.61 -1.28 3.34
CA ILE A 257 13.21 -2.68 3.21
C ILE A 257 11.83 -2.76 2.54
N ILE A 258 11.74 -3.51 1.45
CA ILE A 258 10.50 -3.82 0.74
C ILE A 258 9.98 -5.17 1.24
N PRO A 259 8.90 -5.22 2.03
CA PRO A 259 8.31 -6.48 2.48
C PRO A 259 7.48 -7.12 1.36
N VAL A 260 7.61 -8.44 1.21
CA VAL A 260 6.79 -9.27 0.31
C VAL A 260 6.15 -10.37 1.14
N PHE A 261 4.83 -10.34 1.31
CA PHE A 261 4.09 -11.33 2.08
C PHE A 261 3.43 -12.36 1.17
N THR A 262 3.63 -13.64 1.47
CA THR A 262 2.96 -14.76 0.81
C THR A 262 2.74 -15.93 1.77
N THR A 263 1.78 -16.81 1.45
CA THR A 263 1.66 -18.08 2.16
C THR A 263 2.56 -19.12 1.50
N PHE A 264 3.10 -20.05 2.28
CA PHE A 264 3.91 -21.14 1.72
C PHE A 264 3.13 -22.01 0.73
N LYS A 265 1.83 -22.17 0.93
CA LYS A 265 0.94 -22.85 -0.02
C LYS A 265 1.01 -22.18 -1.40
N ASN A 266 0.78 -20.87 -1.46
CA ASN A 266 0.82 -20.13 -2.74
C ASN A 266 2.21 -20.16 -3.38
N PHE A 267 3.26 -20.15 -2.57
CA PHE A 267 4.63 -20.28 -3.03
C PHE A 267 4.93 -21.69 -3.57
N SER A 268 4.54 -22.74 -2.85
CA SER A 268 4.83 -24.13 -3.23
C SER A 268 4.04 -24.62 -4.45
N ASP A 269 2.79 -24.14 -4.60
CA ASP A 269 1.92 -24.51 -5.72
C ASP A 269 2.31 -23.80 -7.03
N SER A 270 3.06 -22.70 -6.93
CA SER A 270 3.63 -22.00 -8.09
C SER A 270 5.04 -22.51 -8.38
N ASN A 271 5.38 -22.71 -9.65
CA ASN A 271 6.77 -22.99 -10.04
C ASN A 271 7.64 -21.71 -10.10
N LYS A 272 7.24 -20.65 -9.39
CA LYS A 272 7.88 -19.34 -9.40
C LYS A 272 9.10 -19.32 -8.46
N THR A 273 10.14 -18.59 -8.85
CA THR A 273 11.26 -18.22 -7.98
C THR A 273 10.82 -17.12 -7.00
N LEU A 274 11.63 -16.82 -5.99
CA LEU A 274 11.38 -15.65 -5.13
C LEU A 274 11.40 -14.34 -5.93
N PHE A 275 12.28 -14.28 -6.93
CA PHE A 275 12.35 -13.12 -7.82
C PHE A 275 11.07 -12.94 -8.65
N ASP A 276 10.48 -14.03 -9.15
CA ASP A 276 9.19 -13.98 -9.86
C ASP A 276 8.04 -13.55 -8.93
N ILE A 277 8.09 -14.00 -7.67
CA ILE A 277 7.10 -13.57 -6.66
C ILE A 277 7.24 -12.09 -6.37
N LEU A 278 8.47 -11.59 -6.20
CA LEU A 278 8.73 -10.16 -6.04
C LEU A 278 8.18 -9.38 -7.23
N LYS A 279 8.55 -9.75 -8.47
CA LYS A 279 8.04 -9.09 -9.68
C LYS A 279 6.52 -9.07 -9.75
N THR A 280 5.88 -10.19 -9.45
CA THR A 280 4.41 -10.26 -9.40
C THR A 280 3.82 -9.36 -8.31
N ALA A 281 4.49 -9.26 -7.15
CA ALA A 281 4.01 -8.45 -6.02
C ALA A 281 4.07 -6.94 -6.30
N ILE A 282 5.12 -6.49 -7.00
CA ILE A 282 5.34 -5.06 -7.32
C ILE A 282 4.83 -4.65 -8.70
N GLU A 283 4.25 -5.60 -9.46
CA GLU A 283 3.73 -5.35 -10.80
C GLU A 283 2.67 -4.23 -10.79
N GLY A 284 2.83 -3.27 -11.68
CA GLY A 284 1.94 -2.10 -11.76
C GLY A 284 2.29 -0.95 -10.80
N TYR A 285 3.34 -1.13 -9.96
CA TYR A 285 3.84 -0.06 -9.08
C TYR A 285 5.20 0.45 -9.55
N PHE A 286 6.24 -0.37 -9.47
CA PHE A 286 7.62 0.00 -9.82
C PHE A 286 8.42 -1.21 -10.32
N GLN A 287 9.63 -0.94 -10.80
CA GLN A 287 10.61 -1.98 -11.11
C GLN A 287 11.65 -2.03 -10.00
N ILE A 288 12.08 -3.23 -9.58
CA ILE A 288 13.06 -3.37 -8.49
C ILE A 288 14.43 -2.79 -8.87
N GLU A 289 14.71 -2.78 -10.17
CA GLU A 289 15.93 -2.23 -10.76
C GLU A 289 16.06 -0.71 -10.53
N ASP A 290 14.95 0.00 -10.35
CA ASP A 290 14.92 1.44 -10.01
C ASP A 290 15.36 1.69 -8.56
N TYR A 291 15.38 0.65 -7.75
CA TYR A 291 15.72 0.69 -6.32
C TYR A 291 16.90 -0.24 -5.97
N PRO A 292 18.09 -0.07 -6.55
CA PRO A 292 19.22 -1.02 -6.46
C PRO A 292 19.78 -1.17 -5.03
N ARG A 293 19.44 -0.26 -4.12
CA ARG A 293 19.85 -0.32 -2.71
C ARG A 293 18.77 -0.85 -1.79
N ALA A 294 17.57 -1.10 -2.29
CA ALA A 294 16.50 -1.64 -1.48
C ALA A 294 16.81 -3.08 -1.07
N GLU A 295 16.56 -3.39 0.19
CA GLU A 295 16.53 -4.76 0.69
C GLU A 295 15.11 -5.31 0.52
N VAL A 296 14.98 -6.59 0.21
CA VAL A 296 13.69 -7.28 0.06
C VAL A 296 13.55 -8.30 1.18
N LEU A 297 12.47 -8.19 1.94
CA LEU A 297 12.11 -9.14 2.98
C LEU A 297 10.94 -10.01 2.53
N PHE A 298 11.21 -11.27 2.20
CA PHE A 298 10.18 -12.26 1.98
C PHE A 298 9.64 -12.77 3.32
N ILE A 299 8.34 -12.67 3.53
CA ILE A 299 7.64 -13.21 4.70
C ILE A 299 6.73 -14.33 4.19
N ILE A 300 7.13 -15.59 4.49
CA ILE A 300 6.46 -16.79 4.00
C ILE A 300 5.78 -17.48 5.17
N ASP A 301 4.45 -17.43 5.19
CA ASP A 301 3.66 -17.94 6.29
C ASP A 301 3.18 -19.38 6.05
N GLY A 302 3.32 -20.25 7.06
CA GLY A 302 2.66 -21.54 7.15
C GLY A 302 3.29 -22.67 6.32
N VAL A 303 4.58 -22.98 6.48
CA VAL A 303 5.22 -24.15 5.84
C VAL A 303 4.52 -25.45 6.19
N ASP A 304 4.12 -25.59 7.45
CA ASP A 304 3.45 -26.79 7.96
C ASP A 304 2.07 -27.07 7.31
N GLU A 305 1.42 -26.06 6.74
CA GLU A 305 0.14 -26.22 6.04
C GLU A 305 0.27 -26.90 4.66
N ALA A 306 1.46 -26.80 4.05
CA ALA A 306 1.71 -27.34 2.72
C ALA A 306 2.28 -28.77 2.72
N ILE A 307 2.82 -29.23 3.85
CA ILE A 307 3.54 -30.52 3.96
C ILE A 307 2.65 -31.69 3.53
N ASN A 308 1.40 -31.69 3.93
CA ASN A 308 0.45 -32.76 3.59
C ASN A 308 -0.13 -32.66 2.17
N LYS A 309 0.15 -31.56 1.45
CA LYS A 309 -0.48 -31.26 0.15
C LYS A 309 0.51 -31.29 -1.01
N ASN A 310 1.78 -31.07 -0.76
CA ASN A 310 2.80 -30.96 -1.80
C ASN A 310 4.04 -31.79 -1.44
N SER A 311 4.27 -32.88 -2.16
CA SER A 311 5.43 -33.79 -1.94
C SER A 311 6.78 -33.10 -2.13
N ASN A 312 6.83 -31.99 -2.88
CA ASN A 312 8.08 -31.31 -3.24
C ASN A 312 8.37 -30.09 -2.34
N TRP A 313 7.65 -29.93 -1.23
CA TRP A 313 7.80 -28.76 -0.36
C TRP A 313 9.24 -28.56 0.15
N LYS A 314 9.96 -29.64 0.50
CA LYS A 314 11.35 -29.57 0.97
C LYS A 314 12.28 -28.99 -0.09
N GLU A 315 12.16 -29.47 -1.33
CA GLU A 315 12.95 -28.98 -2.46
C GLU A 315 12.66 -27.50 -2.77
N ARG A 316 11.39 -27.12 -2.74
CA ARG A 316 10.96 -25.73 -2.92
C ARG A 316 11.54 -24.82 -1.84
N LEU A 317 11.47 -25.22 -0.57
CA LEU A 317 12.02 -24.48 0.54
C LEU A 317 13.55 -24.34 0.42
N GLN A 318 14.26 -25.44 0.09
CA GLN A 318 15.70 -25.40 -0.11
C GLN A 318 16.11 -24.50 -1.27
N THR A 319 15.33 -24.48 -2.35
CA THR A 319 15.57 -23.59 -3.49
C THR A 319 15.42 -22.14 -3.09
N ALA A 320 14.36 -21.77 -2.36
CA ALA A 320 14.16 -20.41 -1.85
C ALA A 320 15.31 -19.99 -0.91
N ILE A 321 15.74 -20.85 0.00
CA ILE A 321 16.87 -20.58 0.90
C ILE A 321 18.16 -20.34 0.11
N ARG A 322 18.42 -21.13 -0.94
CA ARG A 322 19.61 -20.91 -1.81
C ARG A 322 19.52 -19.56 -2.53
N GLU A 323 18.36 -19.22 -3.07
CA GLU A 323 18.14 -17.96 -3.78
C GLU A 323 18.40 -16.75 -2.87
N VAL A 324 17.89 -16.76 -1.62
CA VAL A 324 18.18 -15.72 -0.62
C VAL A 324 19.67 -15.65 -0.29
N ASN A 325 20.32 -16.79 -0.09
CA ASN A 325 21.74 -16.81 0.27
C ASN A 325 22.65 -16.34 -0.88
N THR A 326 22.22 -16.50 -2.12
CA THR A 326 22.99 -16.06 -3.29
C THR A 326 22.67 -14.63 -3.73
N THR A 327 21.55 -14.06 -3.27
CA THR A 327 21.14 -12.68 -3.62
C THR A 327 21.45 -11.72 -2.46
N PRO A 328 22.34 -10.74 -2.64
CA PRO A 328 22.84 -9.90 -1.53
C PRO A 328 21.75 -9.19 -0.73
N ASN A 329 20.73 -8.63 -1.43
CA ASN A 329 19.69 -7.79 -0.82
C ASN A 329 18.42 -8.57 -0.41
N PHE A 330 18.44 -9.91 -0.49
CA PHE A 330 17.28 -10.71 -0.11
C PHE A 330 17.41 -11.20 1.33
N HIS A 331 16.30 -11.12 2.06
CA HIS A 331 16.09 -11.67 3.39
C HIS A 331 14.81 -12.47 3.40
N MET A 332 14.71 -13.45 4.29
CA MET A 332 13.52 -14.29 4.38
C MET A 332 13.18 -14.62 5.83
N LEU A 333 11.90 -14.43 6.17
CA LEU A 333 11.30 -14.92 7.41
C LEU A 333 10.26 -16.00 7.05
N ILE A 334 10.38 -17.14 7.67
CA ILE A 334 9.51 -18.30 7.45
C ILE A 334 8.82 -18.64 8.76
N THR A 335 7.51 -18.88 8.73
CA THR A 335 6.79 -19.42 9.87
C THR A 335 6.51 -20.90 9.69
N SER A 336 6.69 -21.68 10.75
CA SER A 336 6.47 -23.12 10.74
C SER A 336 6.12 -23.65 12.14
N ARG A 337 5.56 -24.87 12.20
CA ARG A 337 5.69 -25.69 13.40
C ARG A 337 7.14 -26.07 13.59
N PRO A 338 7.56 -26.52 14.82
CA PRO A 338 8.91 -26.99 15.03
C PRO A 338 9.30 -28.04 13.98
N LEU A 339 10.39 -27.76 13.25
CA LEU A 339 10.83 -28.59 12.11
C LEU A 339 11.07 -30.07 12.51
N ARG A 340 11.37 -30.33 13.79
CA ARG A 340 11.52 -31.69 14.34
C ARG A 340 10.22 -32.51 14.27
N GLN A 341 9.06 -31.86 14.31
CA GLN A 341 7.73 -32.51 14.19
C GLN A 341 7.35 -32.76 12.73
N LEU A 342 8.13 -32.27 11.78
CA LEU A 342 7.83 -32.37 10.35
C LEU A 342 8.59 -33.54 9.68
N ASP A 343 9.50 -34.19 10.40
CA ASP A 343 10.27 -35.36 9.94
C ASP A 343 9.65 -36.69 10.39
N GLU A 344 8.58 -36.67 11.21
CA GLU A 344 7.72 -37.80 11.56
C GLU A 344 6.49 -37.89 10.63
#